data_34053f7a119f4042879ba15e59aac4c5
#
_entry.id   34053f7a119f4042879ba15e59aac4c5
#
_cell.length_a   1.000
_cell.length_b   1.000
_cell.length_c   1.000
_cell.angle_alpha   90.00
_cell.angle_beta   90.00
_cell.angle_gamma   90.00
#
_symmetry.space_group_name_H-M   'P 1'
#
loop_
_entity.id
_entity.type
_entity.pdbx_description
1 polymer ?
#
loop_
_entity_poly.entity_id
_entity_poly.type
_entity_poly.pdbx_seq_one_letter_code
_entity_poly.pdbx_strand_id
1 'polypeptide(L)'
;MKWWCKLTGCVALACILLTACTSQQPSAMTPVQEEASVTEEGQTLTVVNPESINNTAVDTKVEEGKKYQIQTRLTDFKLLSETTGLAWGATRNELRLYLTQDRGKTWTNISPASSVQFPNSLEFGKDLFFIDPINGWIVRNSLGSGEAIVLRTIDGGLTWKMSSLPEASSVSAIYFIDQQYGWILTENSDGVKTLYRTVNGGASWNKVMSSPLIHENTENELVLPRAGHAVAMTFTNKSNGYVTTLDQGQPKLFMTNSGGAQWKENKQFFNPSKYTKCKSFVVGTPTFFSDNTKSGYVPVGCSKEDTMKFNGYFTSDSGASWTLAPFGLPWQSVKSEDHELQAPYFLNEQTGWSIQGTTVLHTMNQGKDWVALPESEKLTEVLLEYREIVKMQFYSESVGWLLVSKSDHKRSLLLQTQDGGISWRVL
;
A
#
# COMPACT_ATOMS: atom_id res chain seq x y z
N MET A 1 64.63 18.69 -21.70
CA MET A 1 65.40 19.59 -20.85
C MET A 1 65.01 19.27 -19.44
N LYS A 2 65.82 18.44 -18.72
CA LYS A 2 66.88 18.87 -17.78
C LYS A 2 66.27 19.70 -16.64
N TRP A 3 66.34 19.41 -15.36
CA TRP A 3 67.34 18.75 -14.54
C TRP A 3 66.83 18.70 -13.09
N TRP A 4 66.97 17.63 -12.35
CA TRP A 4 67.85 17.32 -11.22
C TRP A 4 67.41 17.90 -9.86
N CYS A 5 67.14 17.03 -8.88
CA CYS A 5 68.03 16.34 -7.91
C CYS A 5 68.34 17.15 -6.62
N LYS A 6 68.06 16.60 -5.47
CA LYS A 6 68.93 16.02 -4.43
C LYS A 6 68.16 15.93 -3.10
N LEU A 7 68.01 14.79 -2.47
CA LEU A 7 68.92 14.05 -1.60
C LEU A 7 69.49 14.82 -0.40
N THR A 8 69.14 14.35 0.79
CA THR A 8 69.91 14.00 2.00
C THR A 8 68.93 13.97 3.19
N GLY A 9 68.88 13.06 4.12
CA GLY A 9 69.74 11.99 4.54
C GLY A 9 69.56 11.76 6.06
N CYS A 10 69.43 10.49 6.44
CA CYS A 10 69.78 9.85 7.72
C CYS A 10 69.40 10.50 9.06
N VAL A 11 68.80 9.77 10.01
CA VAL A 11 69.50 8.98 11.03
C VAL A 11 68.53 8.11 11.81
N ALA A 12 68.91 6.85 11.99
CA ALA A 12 68.22 5.84 12.81
C ALA A 12 68.38 6.11 14.31
N LEU A 13 67.37 5.75 15.09
CA LEU A 13 67.67 5.26 16.48
C LEU A 13 66.59 4.20 16.84
N ALA A 14 67.07 3.00 17.05
CA ALA A 14 66.29 1.91 17.57
C ALA A 14 66.18 2.06 19.12
N CYS A 15 64.93 1.86 19.61
CA CYS A 15 64.72 1.51 21.01
C CYS A 15 63.70 0.37 21.08
N ILE A 16 64.22 -0.80 21.41
CA ILE A 16 63.49 -2.00 21.82
C ILE A 16 62.96 -1.75 23.22
N LEU A 17 61.68 -1.82 23.47
CA LEU A 17 61.14 -2.10 24.82
C LEU A 17 59.98 -3.12 24.65
N LEU A 18 60.23 -4.27 25.20
CA LEU A 18 59.32 -5.34 25.56
C LEU A 18 58.31 -4.83 26.58
N THR A 19 57.01 -4.94 26.29
CA THR A 19 56.00 -4.95 27.36
C THR A 19 54.90 -5.94 27.05
N ALA A 20 54.56 -6.65 28.08
CA ALA A 20 53.68 -7.78 28.26
C ALA A 20 52.27 -7.68 27.62
N CYS A 21 51.80 -8.84 27.15
CA CYS A 21 50.40 -9.12 26.91
C CYS A 21 49.62 -9.04 28.23
N THR A 22 48.72 -8.07 28.32
CA THR A 22 47.56 -8.13 29.20
C THR A 22 46.31 -8.36 28.36
N SER A 23 45.68 -9.50 28.58
CA SER A 23 44.37 -9.83 28.04
C SER A 23 43.32 -8.85 28.61
N GLN A 24 42.87 -7.87 27.80
CA GLN A 24 41.70 -7.09 28.12
C GLN A 24 40.46 -7.90 27.69
N GLN A 25 39.65 -8.29 28.66
CA GLN A 25 38.27 -8.70 28.48
C GLN A 25 37.51 -7.59 27.73
N PRO A 26 36.62 -7.94 26.76
CA PRO A 26 35.77 -6.94 26.16
C PRO A 26 34.78 -6.41 27.21
N SER A 27 34.89 -5.14 27.51
CA SER A 27 33.93 -4.41 28.32
C SER A 27 32.57 -4.52 27.66
N ALA A 28 31.59 -4.98 28.41
CA ALA A 28 30.20 -4.95 28.01
C ALA A 28 29.85 -3.51 27.60
N MET A 29 29.46 -3.32 26.33
CA MET A 29 28.86 -2.08 25.88
C MET A 29 27.53 -1.92 26.62
N THR A 30 27.49 -0.98 27.54
CA THR A 30 26.27 -0.42 28.06
C THR A 30 25.48 0.13 26.87
N PRO A 31 24.18 -0.17 26.76
CA PRO A 31 23.34 0.47 25.74
C PRO A 31 23.42 1.98 25.99
N VAL A 32 23.87 2.71 24.98
CA VAL A 32 23.78 4.15 24.94
C VAL A 32 22.28 4.45 25.04
N GLN A 33 21.83 4.96 26.18
CA GLN A 33 20.57 5.67 26.26
C GLN A 33 20.75 6.90 25.38
N GLU A 34 20.12 6.85 24.20
CA GLU A 34 19.95 8.03 23.37
C GLU A 34 19.13 8.99 24.18
N GLU A 35 19.77 10.06 24.69
CA GLU A 35 19.10 11.15 25.37
C GLU A 35 18.00 11.66 24.45
N ALA A 36 16.79 11.67 24.97
CA ALA A 36 15.59 12.18 24.31
C ALA A 36 15.80 13.66 23.97
N SER A 37 16.31 13.93 22.79
CA SER A 37 16.29 15.27 22.20
C SER A 37 14.86 15.57 21.76
N VAL A 38 14.28 16.57 22.39
CA VAL A 38 13.12 17.39 22.00
C VAL A 38 12.08 16.60 21.18
N THR A 39 10.95 16.37 21.79
CA THR A 39 9.72 15.73 21.27
C THR A 39 9.44 16.08 19.82
N GLU A 40 9.95 15.26 18.91
CA GLU A 40 9.48 15.28 17.54
C GLU A 40 8.16 14.51 17.48
N GLU A 41 7.06 15.25 17.40
CA GLU A 41 5.72 14.69 17.31
C GLU A 41 5.54 13.90 16.01
N GLY A 42 5.40 12.60 16.09
CA GLY A 42 5.17 11.63 15.01
C GLY A 42 4.54 10.36 15.54
N GLN A 43 4.21 9.42 14.68
CA GLN A 43 3.62 8.15 15.10
C GLN A 43 4.58 7.36 15.99
N THR A 44 4.16 7.09 17.22
CA THR A 44 4.85 6.20 18.15
C THR A 44 4.10 4.88 18.25
N LEU A 45 4.77 3.77 17.91
CA LEU A 45 4.20 2.44 18.01
C LEU A 45 4.78 1.70 19.22
N THR A 46 3.92 1.06 20.01
CA THR A 46 4.36 0.10 21.03
C THR A 46 4.58 -1.25 20.37
N VAL A 47 5.85 -1.62 20.15
CA VAL A 47 6.23 -2.84 19.45
C VAL A 47 6.56 -3.93 20.47
N VAL A 48 6.07 -5.14 20.18
CA VAL A 48 6.37 -6.36 20.93
C VAL A 48 7.13 -7.29 20.00
N ASN A 49 8.32 -7.74 20.41
CA ASN A 49 9.00 -8.78 19.66
C ASN A 49 8.32 -10.12 19.94
N PRO A 50 8.00 -10.91 18.91
CA PRO A 50 7.65 -12.30 19.12
C PRO A 50 8.88 -13.00 19.73
N GLU A 51 8.67 -13.69 20.84
CA GLU A 51 9.72 -14.53 21.40
C GLU A 51 10.14 -15.58 20.37
N SER A 52 11.46 -15.73 20.18
CA SER A 52 11.99 -16.86 19.43
C SER A 52 11.52 -18.12 20.16
N ILE A 53 10.68 -18.95 19.51
CA ILE A 53 10.26 -20.25 20.01
C ILE A 53 11.52 -21.13 20.02
N ASN A 54 12.30 -21.03 21.07
CA ASN A 54 13.30 -22.03 21.39
C ASN A 54 12.53 -23.25 21.95
N ASN A 55 12.36 -24.26 21.11
CA ASN A 55 11.87 -25.58 21.48
C ASN A 55 12.84 -26.23 22.47
N THR A 56 12.71 -25.90 23.74
CA THR A 56 13.15 -26.74 24.85
C THR A 56 12.04 -26.74 25.88
N ALA A 57 11.46 -27.92 26.04
CA ALA A 57 10.41 -28.20 26.98
C ALA A 57 10.76 -27.79 28.41
N VAL A 58 9.70 -27.41 29.17
CA VAL A 58 9.63 -27.20 30.63
C VAL A 58 9.89 -25.74 31.07
N ASP A 59 8.88 -25.00 31.22
CA ASP A 59 8.32 -24.28 32.35
C ASP A 59 7.31 -23.19 31.89
N THR A 60 6.09 -23.28 32.31
CA THR A 60 5.00 -22.37 31.96
C THR A 60 5.09 -21.09 32.80
N LYS A 61 5.96 -20.18 32.42
CA LYS A 61 5.80 -18.73 32.62
C LYS A 61 5.86 -18.08 31.24
N VAL A 62 4.70 -17.63 30.76
CA VAL A 62 4.62 -16.71 29.65
C VAL A 62 5.29 -15.42 30.11
N GLU A 63 6.56 -15.24 29.79
CA GLU A 63 7.20 -13.92 29.94
C GLU A 63 6.52 -12.98 28.96
N GLU A 64 5.94 -11.88 29.46
CA GLU A 64 5.45 -10.80 28.59
C GLU A 64 6.60 -10.33 27.71
N GLY A 65 6.48 -10.49 26.41
CA GLY A 65 7.51 -10.07 25.44
C GLY A 65 7.90 -8.61 25.68
N LYS A 66 9.19 -8.32 25.57
CA LYS A 66 9.71 -6.96 25.82
C LYS A 66 9.01 -5.96 24.92
N LYS A 67 8.36 -4.96 25.54
CA LYS A 67 7.66 -3.85 24.86
C LYS A 67 8.65 -2.68 24.72
N TYR A 68 8.71 -2.10 23.54
CA TYR A 68 9.47 -0.88 23.28
C TYR A 68 8.71 0.05 22.34
N GLN A 69 9.00 1.33 22.42
CA GLN A 69 8.38 2.34 21.58
C GLN A 69 9.28 2.66 20.39
N ILE A 70 8.70 2.71 19.21
CA ILE A 70 9.39 3.10 17.98
C ILE A 70 8.66 4.28 17.38
N GLN A 71 9.38 5.34 17.09
CA GLN A 71 8.90 6.39 16.21
C GLN A 71 9.12 5.98 14.76
N THR A 72 8.06 6.05 13.95
CA THR A 72 8.10 5.68 12.55
C THR A 72 7.20 6.59 11.73
N ARG A 73 7.60 6.82 10.47
CA ARG A 73 6.73 7.41 9.47
C ARG A 73 5.98 6.29 8.77
N LEU A 74 4.66 6.29 8.89
CA LEU A 74 3.79 5.41 8.12
C LEU A 74 3.43 6.06 6.79
N THR A 75 3.42 5.28 5.72
CA THR A 75 3.06 5.73 4.37
C THR A 75 1.73 5.15 3.91
N ASP A 76 1.31 4.02 4.48
CA ASP A 76 0.01 3.42 4.19
C ASP A 76 -0.37 2.40 5.28
N PHE A 77 -1.60 1.90 5.25
CA PHE A 77 -2.14 0.88 6.15
C PHE A 77 -3.21 0.03 5.46
N LYS A 78 -3.57 -1.09 6.09
CA LYS A 78 -4.69 -1.94 5.68
C LYS A 78 -5.38 -2.55 6.91
N LEU A 79 -6.69 -2.33 7.05
CA LEU A 79 -7.52 -3.06 8.00
C LEU A 79 -7.86 -4.43 7.42
N LEU A 80 -7.62 -5.50 8.20
CA LEU A 80 -7.94 -6.88 7.87
C LEU A 80 -9.14 -7.41 8.68
N SER A 81 -9.38 -6.83 9.86
CA SER A 81 -10.54 -7.06 10.70
C SER A 81 -10.77 -5.85 11.62
N GLU A 82 -11.79 -5.90 12.49
CA GLU A 82 -12.01 -4.86 13.51
C GLU A 82 -10.86 -4.71 14.51
N THR A 83 -10.08 -5.77 14.70
CA THR A 83 -8.97 -5.80 15.67
C THR A 83 -7.61 -5.87 15.01
N THR A 84 -7.56 -6.26 13.73
CA THR A 84 -6.32 -6.59 13.02
C THR A 84 -6.07 -5.61 11.89
N GLY A 85 -4.86 -5.11 11.82
CA GLY A 85 -4.43 -4.22 10.75
C GLY A 85 -2.93 -4.26 10.52
N LEU A 86 -2.56 -3.84 9.33
CA LEU A 86 -1.19 -3.62 8.90
C LEU A 86 -0.94 -2.12 8.79
N ALA A 87 0.27 -1.69 9.14
CA ALA A 87 0.74 -0.35 8.85
C ALA A 87 2.21 -0.41 8.43
N TRP A 88 2.60 0.39 7.46
CA TRP A 88 3.98 0.34 6.96
C TRP A 88 4.48 1.70 6.50
N GLY A 89 5.80 1.75 6.38
CA GLY A 89 6.55 2.87 5.83
C GLY A 89 7.92 2.42 5.40
N ALA A 90 8.72 3.32 4.87
CA ALA A 90 10.10 3.06 4.49
C ALA A 90 11.04 4.02 5.21
N THR A 91 12.13 3.49 5.73
CA THR A 91 13.20 4.28 6.33
C THR A 91 14.52 3.89 5.65
N ARG A 92 15.17 4.82 4.97
CA ARG A 92 16.44 4.57 4.26
C ARG A 92 16.39 3.36 3.31
N ASN A 93 15.30 3.22 2.54
CA ASN A 93 15.02 2.10 1.64
C ASN A 93 14.77 0.74 2.33
N GLU A 94 14.61 0.71 3.64
CA GLU A 94 14.16 -0.47 4.37
C GLU A 94 12.65 -0.38 4.61
N LEU A 95 11.93 -1.43 4.25
CA LEU A 95 10.52 -1.55 4.60
C LEU A 95 10.38 -1.75 6.11
N ARG A 96 9.49 -0.98 6.71
CA ARG A 96 9.02 -1.15 8.07
C ARG A 96 7.56 -1.53 8.02
N LEU A 97 7.28 -2.81 8.26
CA LEU A 97 5.94 -3.40 8.19
C LEU A 97 5.53 -3.91 9.57
N TYR A 98 4.41 -3.44 10.05
CA TYR A 98 3.89 -3.74 11.38
C TYR A 98 2.51 -4.36 11.28
N LEU A 99 2.24 -5.38 12.11
CA LEU A 99 0.96 -6.04 12.27
C LEU A 99 0.45 -5.79 13.70
N THR A 100 -0.79 -5.37 13.83
CA THR A 100 -1.53 -5.38 15.10
C THR A 100 -2.68 -6.36 15.05
N GLN A 101 -3.03 -6.96 16.19
CA GLN A 101 -4.20 -7.84 16.36
C GLN A 101 -5.07 -7.40 17.53
N ASP A 102 -4.77 -6.25 18.13
CA ASP A 102 -5.42 -5.72 19.33
C ASP A 102 -5.89 -4.27 19.18
N ARG A 103 -6.30 -3.90 17.96
CA ARG A 103 -6.78 -2.56 17.61
C ARG A 103 -5.70 -1.47 17.75
N GLY A 104 -4.47 -1.78 17.40
CA GLY A 104 -3.35 -0.84 17.43
C GLY A 104 -2.76 -0.56 18.80
N LYS A 105 -3.11 -1.33 19.83
CA LYS A 105 -2.50 -1.18 21.17
C LYS A 105 -1.07 -1.67 21.19
N THR A 106 -0.81 -2.79 20.52
CA THR A 106 0.53 -3.34 20.32
C THR A 106 0.75 -3.75 18.87
N TRP A 107 2.00 -3.73 18.44
CA TRP A 107 2.42 -4.00 17.09
C TRP A 107 3.56 -5.01 17.06
N THR A 108 3.54 -5.90 16.10
CA THR A 108 4.64 -6.83 15.80
C THR A 108 5.34 -6.37 14.53
N ASN A 109 6.66 -6.25 14.56
CA ASN A 109 7.44 -6.00 13.35
C ASN A 109 7.52 -7.29 12.53
N ILE A 110 6.94 -7.27 11.34
CA ILE A 110 6.90 -8.39 10.40
C ILE A 110 7.64 -8.09 9.10
N SER A 111 8.51 -7.10 9.11
CA SER A 111 9.30 -6.70 7.95
C SER A 111 10.18 -7.85 7.45
N PRO A 112 10.35 -8.04 6.13
CA PRO A 112 11.38 -8.94 5.62
C PRO A 112 12.78 -8.47 6.04
N ALA A 113 13.78 -9.34 5.86
CA ALA A 113 15.15 -9.01 6.23
C ALA A 113 15.62 -7.69 5.61
N SER A 114 16.41 -6.91 6.35
CA SER A 114 16.92 -5.59 5.95
C SER A 114 17.79 -5.61 4.68
N SER A 115 18.31 -6.79 4.30
CA SER A 115 19.02 -6.96 3.02
C SER A 115 18.14 -6.76 1.77
N VAL A 116 16.81 -6.80 1.93
CA VAL A 116 15.86 -6.52 0.84
C VAL A 116 15.52 -5.04 0.85
N GLN A 117 16.09 -4.29 -0.09
CA GLN A 117 15.83 -2.87 -0.21
C GLN A 117 14.57 -2.59 -1.04
N PHE A 118 13.81 -1.57 -0.64
CA PHE A 118 12.62 -1.08 -1.33
C PHE A 118 12.83 0.40 -1.65
N PRO A 119 12.94 0.77 -2.93
CA PRO A 119 13.31 2.13 -3.34
C PRO A 119 12.22 3.17 -3.08
N ASN A 120 10.95 2.75 -3.01
CA ASN A 120 9.79 3.63 -2.87
C ASN A 120 8.88 3.17 -1.72
N SER A 121 7.93 4.02 -1.36
CA SER A 121 6.81 3.60 -0.51
C SER A 121 5.98 2.54 -1.25
N LEU A 122 5.58 1.51 -0.52
CA LEU A 122 4.78 0.41 -1.05
C LEU A 122 3.29 0.76 -0.99
N GLU A 123 2.55 0.36 -2.04
CA GLU A 123 1.11 0.54 -2.16
C GLU A 123 0.39 -0.80 -2.02
N PHE A 124 -0.70 -0.84 -1.25
CA PHE A 124 -1.53 -2.05 -1.14
C PHE A 124 -2.24 -2.33 -2.47
N GLY A 125 -2.16 -3.59 -2.92
CA GLY A 125 -2.74 -4.01 -4.20
C GLY A 125 -1.82 -3.80 -5.40
N LYS A 126 -0.68 -3.14 -5.21
CA LYS A 126 0.37 -2.98 -6.24
C LYS A 126 1.66 -3.68 -5.83
N ASP A 127 2.21 -3.31 -4.68
CA ASP A 127 3.48 -3.82 -4.20
C ASP A 127 3.33 -4.76 -3.01
N LEU A 128 2.23 -4.64 -2.26
CA LEU A 128 1.94 -5.37 -1.05
C LEU A 128 0.51 -5.91 -1.07
N PHE A 129 0.33 -7.16 -0.63
CA PHE A 129 -0.99 -7.76 -0.49
C PHE A 129 -1.02 -8.74 0.69
N PHE A 130 -2.07 -8.67 1.49
CA PHE A 130 -2.38 -9.61 2.56
C PHE A 130 -3.84 -10.01 2.47
N ILE A 131 -4.13 -11.30 2.53
CA ILE A 131 -5.52 -11.80 2.60
C ILE A 131 -5.98 -11.92 4.05
N ASP A 132 -5.05 -12.17 4.97
CA ASP A 132 -5.27 -12.35 6.40
C ASP A 132 -3.97 -12.02 7.17
N PRO A 133 -3.95 -12.09 8.52
CA PRO A 133 -2.75 -11.78 9.31
C PRO A 133 -1.55 -12.72 9.09
N ILE A 134 -1.79 -13.88 8.47
CA ILE A 134 -0.81 -14.95 8.34
C ILE A 134 -0.21 -14.99 6.93
N ASN A 135 -1.04 -14.71 5.92
CA ASN A 135 -0.70 -14.87 4.51
C ASN A 135 -0.52 -13.52 3.82
N GLY A 136 0.69 -13.26 3.37
CA GLY A 136 1.05 -12.00 2.73
C GLY A 136 2.11 -12.15 1.63
N TRP A 137 2.09 -11.17 0.73
CA TRP A 137 3.02 -11.07 -0.39
C TRP A 137 3.53 -9.64 -0.53
N ILE A 138 4.79 -9.51 -0.88
CA ILE A 138 5.42 -8.23 -1.21
C ILE A 138 6.13 -8.40 -2.54
N VAL A 139 5.93 -7.48 -3.46
CA VAL A 139 6.61 -7.48 -4.74
C VAL A 139 7.64 -6.36 -4.75
N ARG A 140 8.87 -6.70 -5.12
CA ARG A 140 9.92 -5.74 -5.37
C ARG A 140 10.22 -5.72 -6.86
N ASN A 141 10.00 -4.58 -7.48
CA ASN A 141 10.45 -4.34 -8.84
C ASN A 141 11.96 -4.40 -8.93
N SER A 142 12.49 -4.89 -10.03
CA SER A 142 13.93 -4.93 -10.25
C SER A 142 14.51 -3.51 -10.35
N LEU A 143 15.67 -3.33 -9.74
CA LEU A 143 16.51 -2.16 -9.94
C LEU A 143 17.47 -2.45 -11.12
N GLY A 144 16.98 -2.33 -12.35
CA GLY A 144 17.77 -2.62 -13.56
C GLY A 144 17.18 -3.77 -14.40
N SER A 145 18.02 -4.54 -15.08
CA SER A 145 17.62 -5.64 -15.97
C SER A 145 17.28 -6.96 -15.27
N GLY A 146 17.00 -6.93 -13.98
CA GLY A 146 16.72 -8.12 -13.20
C GLY A 146 15.24 -8.49 -13.16
N GLU A 147 14.95 -9.64 -12.59
CA GLU A 147 13.62 -10.19 -12.41
C GLU A 147 12.87 -9.47 -11.27
N ALA A 148 11.56 -9.29 -11.37
CA ALA A 148 10.76 -8.85 -10.24
C ALA A 148 10.71 -9.97 -9.19
N ILE A 149 11.00 -9.62 -7.93
CA ILE A 149 11.05 -10.56 -6.81
C ILE A 149 9.73 -10.52 -6.06
N VAL A 150 9.19 -11.71 -5.76
CA VAL A 150 8.00 -11.88 -4.92
C VAL A 150 8.42 -12.53 -3.59
N LEU A 151 8.23 -11.82 -2.51
CA LEU A 151 8.36 -12.33 -1.15
C LEU A 151 6.99 -12.82 -0.67
N ARG A 152 6.94 -13.99 -0.05
CA ARG A 152 5.73 -14.57 0.52
C ARG A 152 5.94 -14.98 1.95
N THR A 153 4.98 -14.67 2.81
CA THR A 153 4.84 -15.23 4.16
C THR A 153 3.59 -16.07 4.28
N ILE A 154 3.64 -17.13 5.10
CA ILE A 154 2.50 -17.99 5.49
C ILE A 154 2.45 -18.17 7.01
N ASP A 155 3.17 -17.35 7.74
CA ASP A 155 3.35 -17.42 9.20
C ASP A 155 3.32 -16.03 9.84
N GLY A 156 2.65 -15.07 9.18
CA GLY A 156 2.49 -13.70 9.69
C GLY A 156 3.78 -12.88 9.67
N GLY A 157 4.68 -13.16 8.73
CA GLY A 157 5.93 -12.42 8.55
C GLY A 157 7.09 -12.90 9.43
N LEU A 158 6.92 -14.02 10.16
CA LEU A 158 8.04 -14.64 10.89
C LEU A 158 9.11 -15.13 9.92
N THR A 159 8.69 -15.68 8.79
CA THR A 159 9.58 -16.06 7.68
C THR A 159 9.05 -15.55 6.35
N TRP A 160 9.97 -15.23 5.44
CA TRP A 160 9.69 -14.81 4.08
C TRP A 160 10.42 -15.69 3.08
N LYS A 161 9.66 -16.29 2.16
CA LYS A 161 10.19 -17.10 1.05
C LYS A 161 10.18 -16.26 -0.21
N MET A 162 11.20 -16.42 -1.04
CA MET A 162 11.39 -15.66 -2.28
C MET A 162 11.09 -16.53 -3.49
N SER A 163 10.41 -15.94 -4.47
CA SER A 163 10.28 -16.40 -5.84
C SER A 163 10.49 -15.24 -6.80
N SER A 164 10.60 -15.49 -8.11
CA SER A 164 10.72 -14.45 -9.13
C SER A 164 9.68 -14.58 -10.22
N LEU A 165 9.39 -13.48 -10.89
CA LEU A 165 8.63 -13.48 -12.14
C LEU A 165 9.57 -13.73 -13.32
N PRO A 166 9.14 -14.50 -14.35
CA PRO A 166 10.02 -14.92 -15.44
C PRO A 166 10.57 -13.80 -16.33
N GLU A 167 9.91 -12.65 -16.35
CA GLU A 167 10.29 -11.53 -17.22
C GLU A 167 10.30 -10.23 -16.38
N ALA A 168 11.34 -9.41 -16.59
CA ALA A 168 11.47 -8.14 -15.89
C ALA A 168 10.50 -7.10 -16.48
N SER A 169 9.58 -6.63 -15.65
CA SER A 169 8.64 -5.56 -15.95
C SER A 169 8.22 -4.89 -14.65
N SER A 170 7.75 -3.66 -14.71
CA SER A 170 7.20 -3.00 -13.54
C SER A 170 5.87 -3.65 -13.15
N VAL A 171 5.73 -3.98 -11.88
CA VAL A 171 4.45 -4.47 -11.35
C VAL A 171 3.47 -3.32 -11.25
N SER A 172 2.28 -3.52 -11.83
CA SER A 172 1.16 -2.56 -11.78
C SER A 172 0.12 -2.97 -10.75
N ALA A 173 -0.09 -4.28 -10.54
CA ALA A 173 -1.03 -4.77 -9.55
C ALA A 173 -0.70 -6.20 -9.08
N ILE A 174 -1.04 -6.49 -7.82
CA ILE A 174 -1.04 -7.82 -7.23
C ILE A 174 -2.38 -8.09 -6.55
N TYR A 175 -2.93 -9.28 -6.72
CA TYR A 175 -4.18 -9.67 -6.11
C TYR A 175 -4.20 -11.16 -5.78
N PHE A 176 -4.70 -11.53 -4.61
CA PHE A 176 -4.92 -12.91 -4.20
C PHE A 176 -6.35 -13.08 -3.70
N ILE A 177 -7.01 -14.17 -4.09
CA ILE A 177 -8.34 -14.53 -3.58
C ILE A 177 -8.25 -15.50 -2.41
N ASP A 178 -7.19 -16.30 -2.34
CA ASP A 178 -6.92 -17.24 -1.28
C ASP A 178 -5.40 -17.51 -1.17
N GLN A 179 -5.00 -18.39 -0.26
CA GLN A 179 -3.60 -18.73 -0.02
C GLN A 179 -2.88 -19.37 -1.22
N GLN A 180 -3.61 -19.85 -2.22
CA GLN A 180 -3.08 -20.58 -3.36
C GLN A 180 -3.19 -19.78 -4.67
N TYR A 181 -4.31 -19.07 -4.87
CA TYR A 181 -4.65 -18.42 -6.15
C TYR A 181 -4.42 -16.92 -6.10
N GLY A 182 -3.55 -16.45 -6.99
CA GLY A 182 -3.25 -15.04 -7.13
C GLY A 182 -2.78 -14.66 -8.51
N TRP A 183 -2.73 -13.35 -8.76
CA TRP A 183 -2.32 -12.75 -10.02
C TRP A 183 -1.39 -11.58 -9.77
N ILE A 184 -0.45 -11.39 -10.70
CA ILE A 184 0.39 -10.19 -10.81
C ILE A 184 0.27 -9.67 -12.23
N LEU A 185 -0.11 -8.41 -12.36
CA LEU A 185 -0.11 -7.67 -13.60
C LEU A 185 1.16 -6.83 -13.66
N THR A 186 1.91 -6.95 -14.75
CA THR A 186 3.10 -6.14 -15.03
C THR A 186 2.88 -5.30 -16.29
N GLU A 187 3.60 -4.18 -16.38
CA GLU A 187 3.60 -3.31 -17.55
C GLU A 187 5.04 -2.87 -17.84
N ASN A 188 5.49 -2.99 -19.08
CA ASN A 188 6.81 -2.50 -19.49
C ASN A 188 6.75 -1.07 -20.06
N SER A 189 7.90 -0.49 -20.38
CA SER A 189 8.01 0.85 -20.96
C SER A 189 7.25 1.03 -22.27
N ASP A 190 7.02 -0.05 -23.01
CA ASP A 190 6.29 -0.02 -24.29
C ASP A 190 4.78 -0.20 -24.09
N GLY A 191 4.29 -0.26 -22.85
CA GLY A 191 2.89 -0.45 -22.51
C GLY A 191 2.41 -1.91 -22.65
N VAL A 192 3.32 -2.87 -22.89
CA VAL A 192 2.96 -4.30 -22.92
C VAL A 192 2.60 -4.75 -21.53
N LYS A 193 1.35 -5.17 -21.37
CA LYS A 193 0.84 -5.73 -20.12
C LYS A 193 0.95 -7.22 -20.14
N THR A 194 1.54 -7.81 -19.11
CA THR A 194 1.65 -9.25 -18.93
C THR A 194 1.00 -9.65 -17.62
N LEU A 195 0.10 -10.63 -17.69
CA LEU A 195 -0.57 -11.18 -16.51
C LEU A 195 0.02 -12.54 -16.16
N TYR A 196 0.51 -12.65 -14.95
CA TYR A 196 0.95 -13.90 -14.35
C TYR A 196 -0.09 -14.40 -13.35
N ARG A 197 -0.24 -15.72 -13.27
CA ARG A 197 -1.10 -16.39 -12.30
C ARG A 197 -0.32 -17.45 -11.54
N THR A 198 -0.58 -17.54 -10.26
CA THR A 198 -0.14 -18.64 -9.39
C THR A 198 -1.33 -19.50 -8.95
N VAL A 199 -1.07 -20.79 -8.70
CA VAL A 199 -2.01 -21.76 -8.12
C VAL A 199 -1.42 -22.43 -6.88
N ASN A 200 -0.25 -21.98 -6.45
CA ASN A 200 0.50 -22.51 -5.31
C ASN A 200 0.99 -21.37 -4.38
N GLY A 201 0.24 -20.29 -4.36
CA GLY A 201 0.46 -19.16 -3.48
C GLY A 201 1.71 -18.34 -3.80
N GLY A 202 2.16 -18.32 -5.06
CA GLY A 202 3.33 -17.55 -5.47
C GLY A 202 4.65 -18.31 -5.36
N ALA A 203 4.63 -19.63 -5.12
CA ALA A 203 5.84 -20.45 -5.22
C ALA A 203 6.34 -20.55 -6.67
N SER A 204 5.41 -20.50 -7.62
CA SER A 204 5.71 -20.39 -9.06
C SER A 204 4.62 -19.58 -9.77
N TRP A 205 4.97 -19.01 -10.93
CA TRP A 205 4.13 -18.12 -11.70
C TRP A 205 4.08 -18.54 -13.16
N ASN A 206 2.87 -18.57 -13.73
CA ASN A 206 2.64 -18.88 -15.14
C ASN A 206 2.06 -17.65 -15.85
N LYS A 207 2.63 -17.30 -16.99
CA LYS A 207 2.08 -16.26 -17.86
C LYS A 207 0.76 -16.75 -18.47
N VAL A 208 -0.32 -16.02 -18.26
CA VAL A 208 -1.66 -16.36 -18.76
C VAL A 208 -2.16 -15.42 -19.84
N MET A 209 -1.60 -14.21 -19.93
CA MET A 209 -1.93 -13.23 -20.97
C MET A 209 -0.73 -12.30 -21.20
N SER A 210 -0.56 -11.83 -22.43
CA SER A 210 0.32 -10.71 -22.77
C SER A 210 -0.34 -9.87 -23.85
N SER A 211 -0.20 -8.54 -23.76
CA SER A 211 -0.63 -7.63 -24.83
C SER A 211 0.18 -7.93 -26.10
N PRO A 212 -0.39 -7.80 -27.30
CA PRO A 212 0.31 -8.05 -28.56
C PRO A 212 1.45 -7.05 -28.76
N LEU A 213 2.55 -7.52 -29.39
CA LEU A 213 3.74 -6.70 -29.63
C LEU A 213 3.56 -5.72 -30.80
N ILE A 214 2.65 -5.99 -31.71
CA ILE A 214 2.38 -5.18 -32.91
C ILE A 214 1.05 -4.45 -32.73
N HIS A 215 0.98 -3.21 -33.23
CA HIS A 215 -0.27 -2.45 -33.32
C HIS A 215 -1.19 -3.01 -34.43
N GLU A 216 -1.47 -4.28 -34.40
CA GLU A 216 -2.58 -4.83 -35.19
C GLU A 216 -3.88 -4.39 -34.56
N ASN A 217 -4.90 -4.24 -35.40
CA ASN A 217 -6.23 -3.76 -35.03
C ASN A 217 -6.83 -4.63 -33.92
N THR A 218 -6.53 -4.29 -32.66
CA THR A 218 -6.83 -5.09 -31.47
C THR A 218 -8.30 -5.06 -31.05
N GLU A 219 -9.19 -4.45 -31.86
CA GLU A 219 -10.62 -4.35 -31.55
C GLU A 219 -11.30 -5.73 -31.36
N ASN A 220 -10.71 -6.80 -31.90
CA ASN A 220 -11.20 -8.16 -31.75
C ASN A 220 -10.35 -9.04 -30.82
N GLU A 221 -9.27 -8.52 -30.25
CA GLU A 221 -8.44 -9.30 -29.34
C GLU A 221 -8.99 -9.26 -27.92
N LEU A 222 -9.14 -10.44 -27.34
CA LEU A 222 -9.61 -10.63 -25.97
C LEU A 222 -8.43 -10.53 -24.98
N VAL A 223 -7.70 -9.42 -25.04
CA VAL A 223 -6.52 -9.14 -24.19
C VAL A 223 -6.56 -7.70 -23.66
N LEU A 224 -5.76 -7.41 -22.63
CA LEU A 224 -5.56 -6.03 -22.21
C LEU A 224 -4.75 -5.28 -23.28
N PRO A 225 -5.18 -4.10 -23.73
CA PRO A 225 -4.48 -3.33 -24.75
C PRO A 225 -3.18 -2.75 -24.20
N ARG A 226 -2.24 -2.44 -25.10
CA ARG A 226 -1.02 -1.66 -24.75
C ARG A 226 -1.36 -0.21 -24.40
N ALA A 227 -2.39 0.35 -25.03
CA ALA A 227 -2.83 1.71 -24.77
C ALA A 227 -3.35 1.86 -23.34
N GLY A 228 -3.02 3.02 -22.73
CA GLY A 228 -3.37 3.33 -21.35
C GLY A 228 -2.54 2.57 -20.32
N HIS A 229 -2.50 3.12 -19.10
CA HIS A 229 -1.80 2.51 -17.97
C HIS A 229 -2.77 1.71 -17.11
N ALA A 230 -2.34 0.53 -16.64
CA ALA A 230 -3.08 -0.25 -15.67
C ALA A 230 -3.03 0.48 -14.30
N VAL A 231 -4.20 0.73 -13.71
CA VAL A 231 -4.34 1.43 -12.43
C VAL A 231 -4.53 0.44 -11.30
N ALA A 232 -5.47 -0.52 -11.46
CA ALA A 232 -5.76 -1.48 -10.42
C ALA A 232 -6.37 -2.76 -10.99
N MET A 233 -6.26 -3.84 -10.22
CA MET A 233 -6.79 -5.16 -10.55
C MET A 233 -7.50 -5.77 -9.34
N THR A 234 -8.63 -6.42 -9.58
CA THR A 234 -9.41 -7.14 -8.55
C THR A 234 -9.95 -8.43 -9.15
N PHE A 235 -9.96 -9.50 -8.37
CA PHE A 235 -10.64 -10.75 -8.71
C PHE A 235 -11.69 -11.09 -7.65
N THR A 236 -12.89 -11.44 -8.07
CA THR A 236 -13.97 -11.89 -7.15
C THR A 236 -13.97 -13.41 -6.95
N ASN A 237 -13.37 -14.14 -7.88
CA ASN A 237 -13.15 -15.59 -7.82
C ASN A 237 -12.07 -16.01 -8.82
N LYS A 238 -11.81 -17.31 -8.96
CA LYS A 238 -10.77 -17.87 -9.85
C LYS A 238 -10.96 -17.54 -11.34
N SER A 239 -12.18 -17.18 -11.75
CA SER A 239 -12.53 -16.91 -13.14
C SER A 239 -12.78 -15.43 -13.43
N ASN A 240 -13.45 -14.73 -12.51
CA ASN A 240 -13.91 -13.38 -12.73
C ASN A 240 -12.96 -12.35 -12.13
N GLY A 241 -12.49 -11.44 -12.97
CA GLY A 241 -11.58 -10.36 -12.58
C GLY A 241 -11.83 -9.08 -13.38
N TYR A 242 -11.28 -7.99 -12.88
CA TYR A 242 -11.50 -6.63 -13.35
C TYR A 242 -10.17 -5.87 -13.32
N VAL A 243 -9.92 -5.10 -14.37
CA VAL A 243 -8.77 -4.18 -14.46
C VAL A 243 -9.28 -2.81 -14.87
N THR A 244 -8.95 -1.79 -14.11
CA THR A 244 -9.12 -0.39 -14.53
C THR A 244 -7.85 0.11 -15.18
N THR A 245 -8.01 0.88 -16.26
CA THR A 245 -6.92 1.57 -16.95
C THR A 245 -7.27 3.02 -17.18
N LEU A 246 -6.26 3.84 -17.36
CA LEU A 246 -6.40 5.23 -17.78
C LEU A 246 -5.76 5.38 -19.17
N ASP A 247 -6.59 5.49 -20.21
CA ASP A 247 -6.15 5.61 -21.60
C ASP A 247 -6.41 7.03 -22.11
N GLN A 248 -5.37 7.76 -22.49
CA GLN A 248 -5.44 9.18 -22.87
C GLN A 248 -6.24 10.03 -21.86
N GLY A 249 -6.07 9.72 -20.56
CA GLY A 249 -6.78 10.40 -19.48
C GLY A 249 -8.24 9.97 -19.31
N GLN A 250 -8.71 8.94 -20.02
CA GLN A 250 -10.07 8.42 -19.90
C GLN A 250 -10.10 7.07 -19.16
N PRO A 251 -10.99 6.92 -18.16
CA PRO A 251 -11.18 5.66 -17.45
C PRO A 251 -11.74 4.56 -18.37
N LYS A 252 -11.13 3.38 -18.33
CA LYS A 252 -11.65 2.17 -18.95
C LYS A 252 -11.69 1.04 -17.93
N LEU A 253 -12.63 0.11 -18.13
CA LEU A 253 -12.76 -1.09 -17.32
C LEU A 253 -12.73 -2.31 -18.23
N PHE A 254 -11.81 -3.23 -17.93
CA PHE A 254 -11.73 -4.53 -18.59
C PHE A 254 -12.16 -5.63 -17.63
N MET A 255 -12.80 -6.66 -18.17
CA MET A 255 -13.35 -7.78 -17.41
C MET A 255 -12.88 -9.10 -18.01
N THR A 256 -12.63 -10.08 -17.15
CA THR A 256 -12.35 -11.47 -17.52
C THR A 256 -13.34 -12.41 -16.85
N ASN A 257 -13.69 -13.50 -17.53
CA ASN A 257 -14.39 -14.65 -16.96
C ASN A 257 -13.59 -15.97 -17.14
N SER A 258 -12.34 -15.84 -17.53
CA SER A 258 -11.41 -16.97 -17.83
C SER A 258 -10.17 -16.98 -16.93
N GLY A 259 -10.25 -16.32 -15.76
CA GLY A 259 -9.12 -16.23 -14.84
C GLY A 259 -7.95 -15.41 -15.38
N GLY A 260 -8.23 -14.43 -16.23
CA GLY A 260 -7.26 -13.53 -16.82
C GLY A 260 -6.70 -13.94 -18.19
N ALA A 261 -7.11 -15.10 -18.74
CA ALA A 261 -6.64 -15.52 -20.05
C ALA A 261 -7.23 -14.68 -21.20
N GLN A 262 -8.47 -14.22 -21.02
CA GLN A 262 -9.17 -13.36 -21.97
C GLN A 262 -9.77 -12.16 -21.26
N TRP A 263 -9.73 -10.99 -21.91
CA TRP A 263 -10.24 -9.74 -21.37
C TRP A 263 -11.12 -9.02 -22.38
N LYS A 264 -12.16 -8.39 -21.90
CA LYS A 264 -13.09 -7.60 -22.70
C LYS A 264 -13.35 -6.26 -22.06
N GLU A 265 -13.27 -5.19 -22.85
CA GLU A 265 -13.64 -3.84 -22.38
C GLU A 265 -15.15 -3.77 -22.12
N ASN A 266 -15.53 -3.22 -20.98
CA ASN A 266 -16.88 -2.79 -20.71
C ASN A 266 -17.08 -1.37 -21.27
N LYS A 267 -17.48 -1.27 -22.54
CA LYS A 267 -17.66 0.03 -23.23
C LYS A 267 -18.78 0.91 -22.64
N GLN A 268 -19.63 0.35 -21.78
CA GLN A 268 -20.71 1.09 -21.11
C GLN A 268 -20.29 1.65 -19.74
N PHE A 269 -19.13 1.25 -19.23
CA PHE A 269 -18.64 1.69 -17.93
C PHE A 269 -18.52 3.21 -17.85
N PHE A 270 -17.81 3.82 -18.78
CA PHE A 270 -17.52 5.25 -18.75
C PHE A 270 -18.03 5.95 -20.01
N ASN A 271 -18.75 7.07 -19.82
CA ASN A 271 -19.22 7.92 -20.91
C ASN A 271 -18.75 9.36 -20.69
N PRO A 272 -17.73 9.83 -21.43
CA PRO A 272 -17.16 11.17 -21.27
C PRO A 272 -18.19 12.30 -21.53
N SER A 273 -19.24 12.05 -22.32
CA SER A 273 -20.27 13.07 -22.62
C SER A 273 -21.05 13.51 -21.38
N LYS A 274 -21.06 12.71 -20.31
CA LYS A 274 -21.67 13.07 -19.02
C LYS A 274 -20.79 14.05 -18.19
N TYR A 275 -19.58 14.33 -18.65
CA TYR A 275 -18.57 15.09 -17.92
C TYR A 275 -18.06 16.31 -18.71
N THR A 276 -18.96 17.12 -19.23
CA THR A 276 -18.64 18.26 -20.13
C THR A 276 -17.71 19.32 -19.53
N LYS A 277 -17.53 19.32 -18.20
CA LYS A 277 -16.70 20.29 -17.49
C LYS A 277 -15.34 19.73 -17.05
N CYS A 278 -15.08 18.43 -17.25
CA CYS A 278 -13.86 17.77 -16.80
C CYS A 278 -12.73 17.89 -17.83
N LYS A 279 -11.53 18.21 -17.39
CA LYS A 279 -10.31 18.26 -18.21
C LYS A 279 -9.56 16.93 -18.20
N SER A 280 -9.52 16.27 -17.04
CA SER A 280 -8.86 14.98 -16.85
C SER A 280 -9.62 14.15 -15.83
N PHE A 281 -9.28 12.86 -15.79
CA PHE A 281 -9.92 11.91 -14.90
C PHE A 281 -8.88 11.08 -14.15
N VAL A 282 -9.29 10.57 -13.00
CA VAL A 282 -8.62 9.48 -12.29
C VAL A 282 -9.63 8.36 -12.08
N VAL A 283 -9.16 7.13 -12.04
CA VAL A 283 -10.00 5.96 -11.78
C VAL A 283 -9.34 5.13 -10.68
N GLY A 284 -10.15 4.64 -9.75
CA GLY A 284 -9.64 3.82 -8.65
C GLY A 284 -9.82 2.32 -8.86
N THR A 285 -9.58 1.60 -7.78
CA THR A 285 -9.69 0.14 -7.73
C THR A 285 -11.14 -0.31 -7.77
N PRO A 286 -11.50 -1.26 -8.65
CA PRO A 286 -12.79 -1.94 -8.57
C PRO A 286 -12.87 -2.70 -7.24
N THR A 287 -13.79 -2.29 -6.37
CA THR A 287 -13.97 -2.89 -5.05
C THR A 287 -15.33 -3.60 -5.03
N PHE A 288 -15.32 -4.89 -4.68
CA PHE A 288 -16.55 -5.66 -4.46
C PHE A 288 -16.76 -5.83 -2.96
N PHE A 289 -17.99 -5.68 -2.52
CA PHE A 289 -18.30 -5.71 -1.09
C PHE A 289 -18.32 -7.14 -0.54
N SER A 290 -17.83 -7.31 0.69
CA SER A 290 -17.67 -8.63 1.32
C SER A 290 -18.99 -9.32 1.65
N ASP A 291 -20.03 -8.54 1.92
CA ASP A 291 -21.38 -9.02 2.21
C ASP A 291 -22.13 -9.44 0.95
N ASN A 292 -21.76 -8.89 -0.21
CA ASN A 292 -22.37 -9.19 -1.49
C ASN A 292 -21.38 -9.01 -2.64
N THR A 293 -20.67 -10.06 -3.04
CA THR A 293 -19.72 -10.02 -4.17
C THR A 293 -20.33 -9.73 -5.54
N LYS A 294 -21.66 -9.60 -5.65
CA LYS A 294 -22.31 -9.10 -6.85
C LYS A 294 -22.34 -7.58 -6.90
N SER A 295 -22.32 -6.95 -5.72
CA SER A 295 -22.30 -5.48 -5.61
C SER A 295 -20.86 -4.98 -5.48
N GLY A 296 -20.58 -3.91 -6.18
CA GLY A 296 -19.24 -3.31 -6.21
C GLY A 296 -19.27 -1.84 -6.60
N TYR A 297 -18.11 -1.21 -6.48
CA TYR A 297 -17.92 0.21 -6.64
C TYR A 297 -16.57 0.51 -7.29
N VAL A 298 -16.57 1.48 -8.21
CA VAL A 298 -15.35 2.07 -8.79
C VAL A 298 -15.45 3.59 -8.66
N PRO A 299 -14.51 4.23 -7.93
CA PRO A 299 -14.44 5.68 -7.89
C PRO A 299 -13.88 6.24 -9.21
N VAL A 300 -14.47 7.32 -9.69
CA VAL A 300 -13.95 8.10 -10.81
C VAL A 300 -13.90 9.57 -10.40
N GLY A 301 -12.70 10.12 -10.35
CA GLY A 301 -12.48 11.54 -10.12
C GLY A 301 -12.47 12.32 -11.42
N CYS A 302 -13.09 13.49 -11.39
CA CYS A 302 -13.13 14.47 -12.47
C CYS A 302 -12.37 15.70 -12.01
N SER A 303 -11.35 16.12 -12.76
CA SER A 303 -10.56 17.32 -12.50
C SER A 303 -11.02 18.48 -13.40
N LYS A 304 -11.15 19.66 -12.80
CA LYS A 304 -11.43 20.92 -13.49
C LYS A 304 -10.59 22.02 -12.85
N GLU A 305 -9.68 22.60 -13.64
CA GLU A 305 -8.70 23.57 -13.12
C GLU A 305 -7.95 22.97 -11.92
N ASP A 306 -7.86 23.68 -10.79
CA ASP A 306 -7.21 23.22 -9.57
C ASP A 306 -8.21 22.57 -8.58
N THR A 307 -9.27 21.97 -9.12
CA THR A 307 -10.30 21.30 -8.31
C THR A 307 -10.60 19.90 -8.84
N MET A 308 -11.00 19.01 -7.95
CA MET A 308 -11.42 17.64 -8.26
C MET A 308 -12.71 17.29 -7.54
N LYS A 309 -13.52 16.46 -8.17
CA LYS A 309 -14.72 15.87 -7.58
C LYS A 309 -14.81 14.39 -7.96
N PHE A 310 -15.06 13.54 -6.97
CA PHE A 310 -15.34 12.12 -7.20
C PHE A 310 -16.81 11.86 -7.45
N ASN A 311 -17.05 10.81 -8.24
CA ASN A 311 -18.33 10.15 -8.42
C ASN A 311 -18.13 8.64 -8.32
N GLY A 312 -19.19 7.88 -8.07
CA GLY A 312 -19.14 6.43 -8.01
C GLY A 312 -19.74 5.79 -9.26
N TYR A 313 -19.17 4.70 -9.69
CA TYR A 313 -19.82 3.73 -10.56
C TYR A 313 -20.12 2.50 -9.75
N PHE A 314 -21.39 2.13 -9.61
CA PHE A 314 -21.83 0.99 -8.83
C PHE A 314 -22.37 -0.11 -9.74
N THR A 315 -22.14 -1.35 -9.33
CA THR A 315 -22.69 -2.56 -9.92
C THR A 315 -23.44 -3.36 -8.87
N SER A 316 -24.49 -4.07 -9.29
CA SER A 316 -25.21 -5.05 -8.48
C SER A 316 -25.33 -6.43 -9.17
N ASP A 317 -24.62 -6.59 -10.30
CA ASP A 317 -24.67 -7.76 -11.17
C ASP A 317 -23.28 -8.34 -11.48
N SER A 318 -22.37 -8.27 -10.52
CA SER A 318 -20.99 -8.73 -10.67
C SER A 318 -20.25 -8.01 -11.79
N GLY A 319 -20.49 -6.70 -11.96
CA GLY A 319 -19.79 -5.86 -12.93
C GLY A 319 -20.27 -5.99 -14.38
N ALA A 320 -21.32 -6.75 -14.65
CA ALA A 320 -21.87 -6.84 -16.00
C ALA A 320 -22.41 -5.47 -16.46
N SER A 321 -23.03 -4.71 -15.56
CA SER A 321 -23.40 -3.31 -15.78
C SER A 321 -22.91 -2.39 -14.66
N TRP A 322 -22.69 -1.11 -15.00
CA TRP A 322 -22.22 -0.09 -14.06
C TRP A 322 -23.07 1.17 -14.19
N THR A 323 -23.58 1.64 -13.08
CA THR A 323 -24.43 2.83 -13.02
C THR A 323 -23.68 3.96 -12.34
N LEU A 324 -23.61 5.11 -13.03
CA LEU A 324 -23.05 6.33 -12.46
C LEU A 324 -23.94 6.85 -11.33
N ALA A 325 -23.37 7.01 -10.15
CA ALA A 325 -23.94 7.71 -9.00
C ALA A 325 -23.17 9.03 -8.79
N PRO A 326 -23.74 10.17 -9.18
CA PRO A 326 -23.13 11.46 -8.88
C PRO A 326 -23.17 11.71 -7.37
N PHE A 327 -22.00 12.02 -6.78
CA PHE A 327 -21.94 12.31 -5.35
C PHE A 327 -22.37 13.74 -5.04
N GLY A 328 -23.14 13.92 -3.97
CA GLY A 328 -23.55 15.21 -3.42
C GLY A 328 -22.41 15.98 -2.74
N LEU A 329 -21.16 15.70 -3.07
CA LEU A 329 -19.98 16.37 -2.52
C LEU A 329 -19.63 17.62 -3.36
N PRO A 330 -19.09 18.68 -2.74
CA PRO A 330 -18.57 19.83 -3.46
C PRO A 330 -17.25 19.49 -4.17
N TRP A 331 -16.82 20.37 -5.06
CA TRP A 331 -15.50 20.34 -5.65
C TRP A 331 -14.45 20.65 -4.57
N GLN A 332 -13.38 19.87 -4.55
CA GLN A 332 -12.28 20.05 -3.60
C GLN A 332 -11.07 20.64 -4.33
N SER A 333 -10.36 21.56 -3.67
CA SER A 333 -9.14 22.15 -4.21
C SER A 333 -8.00 21.14 -4.19
N VAL A 334 -7.33 20.97 -5.33
CA VAL A 334 -6.08 20.21 -5.47
C VAL A 334 -4.95 21.24 -5.46
N LYS A 335 -4.36 21.49 -4.30
CA LYS A 335 -3.41 22.60 -4.11
C LYS A 335 -1.98 22.34 -4.59
N SER A 336 -1.64 21.11 -4.96
CA SER A 336 -0.31 20.77 -5.51
C SER A 336 -0.37 19.50 -6.36
N GLU A 337 0.61 19.33 -7.24
CA GLU A 337 0.78 18.13 -8.07
C GLU A 337 1.03 16.86 -7.25
N ASP A 338 1.40 17.01 -5.96
CA ASP A 338 1.76 15.92 -5.06
C ASP A 338 0.60 15.44 -4.15
N HIS A 339 -0.59 16.06 -4.23
CA HIS A 339 -1.71 15.75 -3.34
C HIS A 339 -2.84 15.06 -4.10
N GLU A 340 -2.84 13.74 -4.04
CA GLU A 340 -3.97 12.96 -4.50
C GLU A 340 -5.13 13.09 -3.49
N LEU A 341 -6.23 13.71 -3.94
CA LEU A 341 -7.48 13.69 -3.18
C LEU A 341 -7.97 12.24 -3.05
N GLN A 342 -8.26 11.84 -1.82
CA GLN A 342 -8.78 10.51 -1.56
C GLN A 342 -10.23 10.40 -2.02
N ALA A 343 -10.52 9.33 -2.77
CA ALA A 343 -11.88 8.97 -3.10
C ALA A 343 -12.68 8.64 -1.82
N PRO A 344 -13.99 8.92 -1.78
CA PRO A 344 -14.84 8.44 -0.71
C PRO A 344 -14.73 6.93 -0.54
N TYR A 345 -14.67 6.47 0.70
CA TYR A 345 -14.64 5.05 1.03
C TYR A 345 -16.08 4.52 1.18
N PHE A 346 -16.38 3.39 0.56
CA PHE A 346 -17.66 2.71 0.70
C PHE A 346 -17.46 1.33 1.36
N LEU A 347 -18.19 1.08 2.44
CA LEU A 347 -18.23 -0.20 3.14
C LEU A 347 -19.15 -1.20 2.43
N ASN A 348 -20.27 -0.70 1.93
CA ASN A 348 -21.25 -1.41 1.13
C ASN A 348 -21.87 -0.46 0.10
N GLU A 349 -22.86 -0.92 -0.67
CA GLU A 349 -23.46 -0.14 -1.73
C GLU A 349 -24.09 1.18 -1.25
N GLN A 350 -24.58 1.25 -0.01
CA GLN A 350 -25.28 2.40 0.53
C GLN A 350 -24.42 3.29 1.42
N THR A 351 -23.56 2.65 2.25
CA THR A 351 -22.87 3.29 3.35
C THR A 351 -21.43 3.66 3.00
N GLY A 352 -21.08 4.94 3.15
CA GLY A 352 -19.73 5.42 2.87
C GLY A 352 -19.33 6.66 3.66
N TRP A 353 -18.04 6.95 3.65
CA TRP A 353 -17.44 8.11 4.32
C TRP A 353 -16.56 8.90 3.37
N SER A 354 -16.53 10.20 3.62
CA SER A 354 -15.60 11.15 2.99
C SER A 354 -15.09 12.10 4.05
N ILE A 355 -13.95 12.72 3.81
CA ILE A 355 -13.41 13.73 4.70
C ILE A 355 -13.10 14.99 3.88
N GLN A 356 -13.53 16.14 4.39
CA GLN A 356 -13.33 17.43 3.75
C GLN A 356 -12.86 18.45 4.78
N GLY A 357 -11.61 18.92 4.63
CA GLY A 357 -10.98 19.70 5.68
C GLY A 357 -10.89 18.90 6.98
N THR A 358 -11.54 19.35 8.03
CA THR A 358 -11.61 18.67 9.33
C THR A 358 -12.91 17.90 9.55
N THR A 359 -13.84 17.94 8.57
CA THR A 359 -15.18 17.37 8.71
C THR A 359 -15.26 15.99 8.08
N VAL A 360 -15.69 15.00 8.85
CA VAL A 360 -16.07 13.69 8.35
C VAL A 360 -17.51 13.74 7.86
N LEU A 361 -17.73 13.31 6.65
CA LEU A 361 -19.03 13.22 6.01
C LEU A 361 -19.43 11.75 5.87
N HIS A 362 -20.69 11.44 6.13
CA HIS A 362 -21.25 10.09 6.05
C HIS A 362 -22.45 10.07 5.10
N THR A 363 -22.58 9.01 4.32
CA THR A 363 -23.71 8.74 3.44
C THR A 363 -24.33 7.39 3.74
N MET A 364 -25.64 7.26 3.55
CA MET A 364 -26.40 6.02 3.64
C MET A 364 -27.25 5.78 2.38
N ASN A 365 -26.95 6.48 1.28
CA ASN A 365 -27.70 6.41 0.04
C ASN A 365 -26.80 6.52 -1.21
N GLN A 366 -25.70 5.77 -1.20
CA GLN A 366 -24.80 5.65 -2.35
C GLN A 366 -24.09 6.98 -2.71
N GLY A 367 -23.90 7.85 -1.72
CA GLY A 367 -23.23 9.15 -1.91
C GLY A 367 -24.11 10.24 -2.53
N LYS A 368 -25.43 10.01 -2.68
CA LYS A 368 -26.36 11.01 -3.16
C LYS A 368 -26.46 12.19 -2.21
N ASP A 369 -26.62 11.89 -0.94
CA ASP A 369 -26.61 12.87 0.15
C ASP A 369 -25.52 12.53 1.16
N TRP A 370 -24.87 13.58 1.70
CA TRP A 370 -23.82 13.47 2.69
C TRP A 370 -24.16 14.32 3.91
N VAL A 371 -24.07 13.71 5.07
CA VAL A 371 -24.34 14.36 6.37
C VAL A 371 -23.01 14.52 7.10
N ALA A 372 -22.76 15.74 7.59
CA ALA A 372 -21.61 15.99 8.43
C ALA A 372 -21.79 15.28 9.79
N LEU A 373 -20.80 14.49 10.19
CA LEU A 373 -20.76 13.95 11.54
C LEU A 373 -20.40 15.05 12.56
N PRO A 374 -20.73 14.84 13.84
CA PRO A 374 -20.31 15.74 14.90
C PRO A 374 -18.79 16.00 14.86
N GLU A 375 -18.38 17.20 15.19
CA GLU A 375 -16.97 17.56 15.21
C GLU A 375 -16.22 16.73 16.28
N SER A 376 -15.13 16.10 15.86
CA SER A 376 -14.20 15.44 16.78
C SER A 376 -13.06 16.39 17.13
N GLU A 377 -13.02 16.85 18.38
CA GLU A 377 -11.98 17.76 18.87
C GLU A 377 -10.58 17.22 18.56
N LYS A 378 -10.35 15.92 18.84
CA LYS A 378 -9.03 15.30 18.56
C LYS A 378 -8.68 15.24 17.08
N LEU A 379 -9.65 14.96 16.20
CA LEU A 379 -9.42 14.95 14.75
C LEU A 379 -9.10 16.38 14.26
N THR A 380 -9.86 17.36 14.71
CA THR A 380 -9.66 18.78 14.37
C THR A 380 -8.25 19.22 14.79
N GLU A 381 -7.85 18.96 16.05
CA GLU A 381 -6.51 19.23 16.55
C GLU A 381 -5.42 18.64 15.66
N VAL A 382 -5.52 17.35 15.34
CA VAL A 382 -4.54 16.65 14.51
C VAL A 382 -4.48 17.24 13.10
N LEU A 383 -5.61 17.50 12.45
CA LEU A 383 -5.65 18.02 11.08
C LEU A 383 -5.19 19.47 10.92
N LEU A 384 -5.10 20.24 12.01
CA LEU A 384 -4.45 21.54 11.97
C LEU A 384 -2.95 21.43 11.68
N GLU A 385 -2.32 20.36 12.12
CA GLU A 385 -0.88 20.12 11.97
C GLU A 385 -0.55 19.11 10.85
N TYR A 386 -1.33 18.01 10.76
CA TYR A 386 -1.20 16.95 9.77
C TYR A 386 -2.29 17.10 8.70
N ARG A 387 -2.09 18.06 7.79
CA ARG A 387 -3.14 18.53 6.86
C ARG A 387 -3.45 17.57 5.71
N GLU A 388 -2.59 16.58 5.49
CA GLU A 388 -2.72 15.68 4.34
C GLU A 388 -3.37 14.39 4.76
N ILE A 389 -4.50 14.10 4.13
CA ILE A 389 -5.20 12.84 4.28
C ILE A 389 -4.60 11.84 3.31
N VAL A 390 -3.86 10.88 3.86
CA VAL A 390 -3.21 9.83 3.06
C VAL A 390 -4.21 8.75 2.69
N LYS A 391 -4.99 8.28 3.68
CA LYS A 391 -5.97 7.20 3.45
C LYS A 391 -6.97 7.12 4.58
N MET A 392 -8.22 6.80 4.22
CA MET A 392 -9.28 6.42 5.14
C MET A 392 -9.84 5.06 4.75
N GLN A 393 -10.06 4.18 5.72
CA GLN A 393 -10.67 2.88 5.51
C GLN A 393 -11.54 2.52 6.71
N PHE A 394 -12.73 2.00 6.44
CA PHE A 394 -13.60 1.41 7.44
C PHE A 394 -13.66 -0.10 7.24
N TYR A 395 -13.65 -0.86 8.32
CA TYR A 395 -13.87 -2.31 8.30
C TYR A 395 -15.32 -2.65 8.61
N SER A 396 -15.95 -1.89 9.48
CA SER A 396 -17.38 -1.99 9.82
C SER A 396 -17.97 -0.58 9.95
N GLU A 397 -19.27 -0.48 10.19
CA GLU A 397 -19.93 0.81 10.39
C GLU A 397 -19.37 1.59 11.59
N SER A 398 -18.74 0.90 12.55
CA SER A 398 -18.15 1.51 13.74
C SER A 398 -16.63 1.69 13.65
N VAL A 399 -15.90 0.72 13.08
CA VAL A 399 -14.43 0.69 13.14
C VAL A 399 -13.81 1.19 11.85
N GLY A 400 -13.03 2.25 11.96
CA GLY A 400 -12.28 2.84 10.85
C GLY A 400 -10.93 3.39 11.28
N TRP A 401 -10.01 3.49 10.30
CA TRP A 401 -8.70 4.11 10.45
C TRP A 401 -8.52 5.24 9.47
N LEU A 402 -7.73 6.23 9.88
CA LEU A 402 -7.35 7.40 9.09
C LEU A 402 -5.85 7.63 9.25
N LEU A 403 -5.11 7.61 8.16
CA LEU A 403 -3.71 8.00 8.11
C LEU A 403 -3.61 9.43 7.57
N VAL A 404 -2.90 10.27 8.31
CA VAL A 404 -2.64 11.66 7.95
C VAL A 404 -1.15 11.95 7.95
N SER A 405 -0.71 12.93 7.18
CA SER A 405 0.69 13.32 7.04
C SER A 405 0.86 14.83 7.18
N LYS A 406 2.05 15.27 7.60
CA LYS A 406 2.48 16.66 7.46
C LYS A 406 2.78 16.96 5.98
N SER A 407 2.65 18.22 5.60
CA SER A 407 2.88 18.66 4.21
C SER A 407 4.33 18.48 3.73
N ASP A 408 5.28 18.31 4.64
CA ASP A 408 6.67 17.98 4.31
C ASP A 408 6.91 16.46 4.15
N HIS A 409 5.87 15.65 4.31
CA HIS A 409 5.87 14.18 4.26
C HIS A 409 6.90 13.50 5.19
N LYS A 410 7.39 14.19 6.23
CA LYS A 410 8.36 13.60 7.16
C LYS A 410 7.71 12.86 8.32
N ARG A 411 6.46 13.23 8.65
CA ARG A 411 5.73 12.67 9.79
C ARG A 411 4.31 12.31 9.40
N SER A 412 3.80 11.27 10.01
CA SER A 412 2.42 10.80 9.83
C SER A 412 1.81 10.43 11.18
N LEU A 413 0.49 10.42 11.25
CA LEU A 413 -0.26 9.89 12.39
C LEU A 413 -1.33 8.94 11.88
N LEU A 414 -1.50 7.81 12.57
CA LEU A 414 -2.56 6.86 12.34
C LEU A 414 -3.61 7.01 13.44
N LEU A 415 -4.84 7.34 13.04
CA LEU A 415 -5.97 7.50 13.93
C LEU A 415 -6.97 6.37 13.77
N GLN A 416 -7.71 6.09 14.82
CA GLN A 416 -8.79 5.11 14.84
C GLN A 416 -10.08 5.73 15.36
N THR A 417 -11.20 5.34 14.74
CA THR A 417 -12.55 5.49 15.28
C THR A 417 -13.14 4.13 15.67
N GLN A 418 -14.04 4.10 16.65
CA GLN A 418 -14.82 2.94 17.06
C GLN A 418 -16.33 3.24 17.14
N ASP A 419 -16.75 4.39 16.62
CA ASP A 419 -18.13 4.90 16.62
C ASP A 419 -18.52 5.48 15.25
N GLY A 420 -17.95 4.96 14.18
CA GLY A 420 -18.32 5.31 12.81
C GLY A 420 -17.77 6.66 12.34
N GLY A 421 -16.74 7.19 12.99
CA GLY A 421 -16.12 8.45 12.61
C GLY A 421 -16.55 9.65 13.45
N ILE A 422 -17.36 9.43 14.51
CA ILE A 422 -17.83 10.50 15.41
C ILE A 422 -16.67 10.95 16.31
N SER A 423 -15.92 10.01 16.88
CA SER A 423 -14.72 10.33 17.65
C SER A 423 -13.48 9.60 17.12
N TRP A 424 -12.33 10.22 17.30
CA TRP A 424 -11.05 9.71 16.82
C TRP A 424 -9.99 9.74 17.92
N ARG A 425 -9.10 8.76 17.90
CA ARG A 425 -7.92 8.72 18.77
C ARG A 425 -6.68 8.36 17.95
N VAL A 426 -5.52 8.88 18.33
CA VAL A 426 -4.22 8.44 17.77
C VAL A 426 -3.90 7.05 18.31
N LEU A 427 -3.45 6.13 17.45
CA LEU A 427 -3.04 4.77 17.80
C LEU A 427 -1.63 4.73 18.40
#